data_f42ff17002313386b711ace3151bf767
#
_entry.id   f42ff17002313386b711ace3151bf767
#
_cell.length_a   1.000
_cell.length_b   1.000
_cell.length_c   1.000
_cell.angle_alpha   90.00
_cell.angle_beta   90.00
_cell.angle_gamma   90.00
#
_symmetry.space_group_name_H-M   'P 1'
#
loop_
_entity.id
_entity.type
_entity.pdbx_description
1 polymer ?
#
loop_
_entity_poly.entity_id
_entity_poly.type
_entity_poly.pdbx_seq_one_letter_code
_entity_poly.pdbx_strand_id
1 'polypeptide(L)'
;FITFGEHDLAENIIHLVLARTPGAPAGTRGISLFLVPKIRPDGTENDLRCVSIEHKLGIHASPTAVMSYGDNDACTGHLIGPEMGGMRAMFTMMNNARLNVGLQGVQISERATQQALGYASQRIQSARASGTGAQPVAIIEHPDVRRTLLRMKALTQGARALLYYAAAQVDRKHLGIEGARQRLDLVTPLAKAWGTDVGCEVASLGIQVHGGMGFIEETGAAQHYRDARIAPIYEGTNGIQAADLVGRKLAGDGGAGLAALIADMRAEAKDADLVSLIDAVEGIGQWMLEADVDDRLAGSVPFLTMTSVATAGWLLERQARVAADRLAADDGDPAFLKAKQASVAFFLAHIVTEALGLEASAKAGAGLLYALSAEELAA
;
A
#
# COMPACT_ATOMS: atom_id res chain seq x y z
N PHE A 1 22.54 2.39 -0.66
CA PHE A 1 22.05 2.59 -2.03
C PHE A 1 20.75 3.40 -2.02
N ILE A 2 20.44 4.06 -3.13
CA ILE A 2 19.27 4.92 -3.30
C ILE A 2 18.77 4.88 -4.74
N THR A 3 17.45 4.94 -4.91
CA THR A 3 16.82 5.11 -6.22
C THR A 3 17.10 6.51 -6.75
N PHE A 4 17.51 6.58 -8.02
CA PHE A 4 17.94 7.83 -8.69
C PHE A 4 19.11 8.55 -8.00
N GLY A 5 20.01 7.83 -7.34
CA GLY A 5 21.23 8.41 -6.80
C GLY A 5 22.20 8.91 -7.87
N GLU A 6 22.14 8.30 -9.06
CA GLU A 6 22.84 8.74 -10.27
C GLU A 6 21.96 8.53 -11.50
N HIS A 7 21.91 9.49 -12.39
CA HIS A 7 21.17 9.45 -13.67
C HIS A 7 21.60 10.62 -14.58
N ASP A 8 21.11 10.59 -15.82
CA ASP A 8 21.36 11.60 -16.85
C ASP A 8 20.13 12.48 -17.19
N LEU A 9 19.12 12.50 -16.32
CA LEU A 9 17.86 13.25 -16.52
C LEU A 9 17.95 14.71 -16.12
N ALA A 10 19.01 15.13 -15.41
CA ALA A 10 19.22 16.48 -14.92
C ALA A 10 20.71 16.85 -14.98
N GLU A 11 21.01 18.14 -15.08
CA GLU A 11 22.39 18.67 -15.09
C GLU A 11 23.07 18.48 -13.73
N ASN A 12 22.31 18.56 -12.64
CA ASN A 12 22.80 18.38 -11.28
C ASN A 12 21.85 17.52 -10.46
N ILE A 13 22.39 16.76 -9.52
CA ILE A 13 21.63 15.93 -8.57
C ILE A 13 21.96 16.42 -7.16
N ILE A 14 20.93 16.72 -6.39
CA ILE A 14 21.08 17.15 -5.00
C ILE A 14 20.64 16.00 -4.09
N HIS A 15 21.59 15.41 -3.37
CA HIS A 15 21.28 14.33 -2.44
C HIS A 15 20.92 14.87 -1.06
N LEU A 16 19.92 14.27 -0.43
CA LEU A 16 19.64 14.39 1.00
C LEU A 16 20.25 13.18 1.70
N VAL A 17 21.34 13.41 2.40
CA VAL A 17 22.15 12.34 2.98
C VAL A 17 22.01 12.32 4.50
N LEU A 18 21.66 11.15 5.04
CA LEU A 18 21.64 10.89 6.47
C LEU A 18 23.04 10.41 6.89
N ALA A 19 23.73 11.20 7.69
CA ALA A 19 25.09 10.89 8.14
C ALA A 19 25.31 11.35 9.60
N ARG A 20 26.45 10.93 10.17
CA ARG A 20 26.87 11.31 11.53
C ARG A 20 27.90 12.40 11.49
N THR A 21 27.77 13.37 12.41
CA THR A 21 28.85 14.29 12.72
C THR A 21 29.85 13.62 13.67
N PRO A 22 31.12 14.08 13.68
CA PRO A 22 32.12 13.58 14.64
C PRO A 22 31.62 13.74 16.09
N GLY A 23 31.78 12.67 16.87
CA GLY A 23 31.33 12.66 18.28
C GLY A 23 29.84 12.39 18.50
N ALA A 24 29.02 12.26 17.46
CA ALA A 24 27.60 11.93 17.60
C ALA A 24 27.39 10.51 18.16
N PRO A 25 26.36 10.28 19.00
CA PRO A 25 26.10 8.98 19.60
C PRO A 25 25.75 7.92 18.56
N ALA A 26 25.99 6.67 18.90
CA ALA A 26 25.62 5.52 18.07
C ALA A 26 24.07 5.39 17.90
N GLY A 27 23.64 4.66 16.90
CA GLY A 27 22.20 4.44 16.60
C GLY A 27 21.56 5.64 15.90
N THR A 28 20.25 5.60 15.73
CA THR A 28 19.49 6.59 14.94
C THR A 28 19.46 7.99 15.57
N ARG A 29 19.71 8.10 16.88
CA ARG A 29 19.72 9.38 17.61
C ARG A 29 20.88 10.30 17.22
N GLY A 30 21.98 9.76 16.67
CA GLY A 30 23.14 10.54 16.25
C GLY A 30 23.13 10.95 14.78
N ILE A 31 22.03 10.75 14.06
CA ILE A 31 21.96 11.03 12.63
C ILE A 31 21.52 12.45 12.35
N SER A 32 22.30 13.15 11.53
CA SER A 32 22.03 14.47 10.97
C SER A 32 21.63 14.37 9.50
N LEU A 33 21.04 15.41 8.94
CA LEU A 33 20.68 15.50 7.53
C LEU A 33 21.59 16.49 6.82
N PHE A 34 22.13 16.09 5.67
CA PHE A 34 23.00 16.95 4.85
C PHE A 34 22.42 17.06 3.43
N LEU A 35 22.54 18.26 2.87
CA LEU A 35 22.34 18.51 1.44
C LEU A 35 23.70 18.37 0.78
N VAL A 36 23.83 17.43 -0.17
CA VAL A 36 25.09 17.12 -0.86
C VAL A 36 24.86 17.22 -2.37
N PRO A 37 25.28 18.31 -3.03
CA PRO A 37 25.17 18.47 -4.47
C PRO A 37 26.21 17.63 -5.20
N LYS A 38 25.87 17.04 -6.35
CA LYS A 38 26.81 16.40 -7.25
C LYS A 38 27.76 17.41 -7.88
N ILE A 39 27.22 18.55 -8.33
CA ILE A 39 27.97 19.70 -8.82
C ILE A 39 27.81 20.82 -7.79
N ARG A 40 28.92 21.33 -7.28
CA ARG A 40 28.96 22.41 -6.28
C ARG A 40 28.47 23.75 -6.88
N PRO A 41 28.11 24.73 -6.05
CA PRO A 41 27.67 26.05 -6.56
C PRO A 41 28.72 26.80 -7.40
N ASP A 42 30.00 26.48 -7.23
CA ASP A 42 31.09 27.05 -8.04
C ASP A 42 31.31 26.33 -9.39
N GLY A 43 30.45 25.34 -9.70
CA GLY A 43 30.51 24.56 -10.93
C GLY A 43 31.49 23.39 -10.90
N THR A 44 32.19 23.16 -9.79
CA THR A 44 33.11 22.02 -9.67
C THR A 44 32.37 20.75 -9.25
N GLU A 45 32.87 19.59 -9.69
CA GLU A 45 32.34 18.30 -9.24
C GLU A 45 32.63 18.08 -7.74
N ASN A 46 31.66 17.53 -7.04
CA ASN A 46 31.83 17.12 -5.65
C ASN A 46 32.48 15.71 -5.58
N ASP A 47 33.14 15.41 -4.47
CA ASP A 47 33.74 14.09 -4.24
C ASP A 47 32.66 13.07 -3.86
N LEU A 48 31.88 12.70 -4.84
CA LEU A 48 30.90 11.62 -4.77
C LEU A 48 30.81 10.91 -6.12
N ARG A 49 30.53 9.61 -6.09
CA ARG A 49 30.38 8.84 -7.32
C ARG A 49 29.39 7.69 -7.15
N CYS A 50 28.82 7.26 -8.26
CA CYS A 50 28.10 6.01 -8.35
C CYS A 50 29.10 4.84 -8.43
N VAL A 51 29.02 3.93 -7.48
CA VAL A 51 29.88 2.73 -7.44
C VAL A 51 29.32 1.64 -8.35
N SER A 52 28.01 1.43 -8.29
CA SER A 52 27.32 0.43 -9.09
C SER A 52 25.82 0.75 -9.16
N ILE A 53 25.15 0.12 -10.11
CA ILE A 53 23.69 0.10 -10.24
C ILE A 53 23.21 -1.31 -9.97
N GLU A 54 22.19 -1.44 -9.12
CA GLU A 54 21.63 -2.72 -8.72
C GLU A 54 20.85 -3.40 -9.88
N HIS A 55 21.08 -4.70 -10.05
CA HIS A 55 20.26 -5.55 -10.91
C HIS A 55 19.05 -6.05 -10.12
N LYS A 56 17.84 -5.65 -10.50
CA LYS A 56 16.61 -5.81 -9.72
C LYS A 56 15.60 -6.74 -10.37
N LEU A 57 14.63 -7.22 -9.59
CA LEU A 57 13.49 -8.02 -10.05
C LEU A 57 12.59 -7.26 -11.02
N GLY A 58 12.38 -5.97 -10.77
CA GLY A 58 11.51 -5.09 -11.55
C GLY A 58 11.93 -3.63 -11.45
N ILE A 59 11.15 -2.74 -12.02
CA ILE A 59 11.42 -1.29 -12.13
C ILE A 59 12.82 -1.05 -12.71
N HIS A 60 13.14 -1.74 -13.80
CA HIS A 60 14.49 -1.77 -14.36
C HIS A 60 14.95 -0.40 -14.89
N ALA A 61 14.02 0.41 -15.39
CA ALA A 61 14.33 1.76 -15.88
C ALA A 61 14.61 2.79 -14.77
N SER A 62 14.36 2.43 -13.49
CA SER A 62 14.65 3.28 -12.33
C SER A 62 16.00 2.86 -11.74
N PRO A 63 17.09 3.61 -11.94
CA PRO A 63 18.40 3.20 -11.45
C PRO A 63 18.44 3.23 -9.92
N THR A 64 18.81 2.13 -9.32
CA THR A 64 19.11 2.05 -7.88
C THR A 64 20.62 2.02 -7.73
N ALA A 65 21.18 3.13 -7.32
CA ALA A 65 22.62 3.36 -7.31
C ALA A 65 23.22 3.16 -5.93
N VAL A 66 24.39 2.50 -5.88
CA VAL A 66 25.27 2.52 -4.71
C VAL A 66 26.16 3.75 -4.84
N MET A 67 26.02 4.68 -3.89
CA MET A 67 26.75 5.94 -3.89
C MET A 67 27.89 5.89 -2.86
N SER A 68 29.08 6.41 -3.25
CA SER A 68 30.18 6.70 -2.35
C SER A 68 30.37 8.21 -2.22
N TYR A 69 30.68 8.67 -1.03
CA TYR A 69 30.90 10.07 -0.70
C TYR A 69 32.23 10.23 0.02
N GLY A 70 33.12 11.07 -0.51
CA GLY A 70 34.38 11.41 0.16
C GLY A 70 35.48 10.38 -0.03
N ASP A 71 35.56 9.72 -1.17
CA ASP A 71 36.70 8.78 -1.45
C ASP A 71 38.06 9.48 -1.42
N ASN A 72 38.10 10.80 -1.61
CA ASN A 72 39.32 11.63 -1.56
C ASN A 72 39.26 12.63 -0.38
N ASP A 73 38.44 12.40 0.65
CA ASP A 73 38.26 13.30 1.80
C ASP A 73 37.83 14.75 1.42
N ALA A 74 37.23 14.92 0.25
CA ALA A 74 36.88 16.23 -0.31
C ALA A 74 35.38 16.45 -0.56
N CYS A 75 34.51 15.54 -0.07
CA CYS A 75 33.06 15.69 -0.21
C CYS A 75 32.53 16.81 0.66
N THR A 76 31.87 17.78 0.04
CA THR A 76 31.24 18.89 0.74
C THR A 76 29.74 18.68 0.83
N GLY A 77 29.19 18.76 2.05
CA GLY A 77 27.75 18.74 2.35
C GLY A 77 27.38 19.87 3.28
N HIS A 78 26.13 20.33 3.20
CA HIS A 78 25.57 21.40 4.03
C HIS A 78 24.58 20.81 5.03
N LEU A 79 24.79 21.05 6.32
CA LEU A 79 23.89 20.58 7.38
C LEU A 79 22.51 21.24 7.22
N ILE A 80 21.45 20.41 7.24
CA ILE A 80 20.06 20.88 7.23
C ILE A 80 19.44 20.68 8.62
N GLY A 81 19.01 21.79 9.20
CA GLY A 81 18.44 21.79 10.56
C GLY A 81 19.49 21.56 11.64
N PRO A 82 19.10 21.20 12.86
CA PRO A 82 20.03 20.95 13.96
C PRO A 82 20.76 19.62 13.76
N GLU A 83 21.99 19.55 14.29
CA GLU A 83 22.70 18.26 14.44
C GLU A 83 21.80 17.25 15.18
N MET A 84 21.92 15.97 14.80
CA MET A 84 21.12 14.86 15.34
C MET A 84 19.60 15.01 15.09
N GLY A 85 19.21 15.96 14.25
CA GLY A 85 17.80 16.19 13.84
C GLY A 85 17.39 15.44 12.56
N GLY A 86 18.32 14.68 11.93
CA GLY A 86 18.11 14.09 10.61
C GLY A 86 16.94 13.11 10.53
N MET A 87 16.75 12.27 11.54
CA MET A 87 15.62 11.35 11.57
C MET A 87 14.26 12.06 11.57
N ARG A 88 14.14 13.14 12.35
CA ARG A 88 12.89 13.92 12.39
C ARG A 88 12.61 14.60 11.04
N ALA A 89 13.64 15.15 10.41
CA ALA A 89 13.52 15.75 9.09
C ALA A 89 13.13 14.72 8.02
N MET A 90 13.74 13.52 8.04
CA MET A 90 13.41 12.41 7.16
C MET A 90 11.93 11.97 7.29
N PHE A 91 11.40 11.87 8.51
CA PHE A 91 10.00 11.49 8.72
C PHE A 91 8.99 12.46 8.09
N THR A 92 9.34 13.74 7.94
CA THR A 92 8.49 14.70 7.23
C THR A 92 8.31 14.31 5.77
N MET A 93 9.37 13.86 5.11
CA MET A 93 9.35 13.35 3.73
C MET A 93 8.68 11.97 3.65
N MET A 94 9.03 11.05 4.56
CA MET A 94 8.56 9.65 4.51
C MET A 94 7.04 9.50 4.63
N ASN A 95 6.36 10.33 5.40
CA ASN A 95 4.90 10.26 5.52
C ASN A 95 4.21 10.57 4.18
N ASN A 96 4.77 11.51 3.39
CA ASN A 96 4.29 11.78 2.04
C ASN A 96 4.67 10.63 1.08
N ALA A 97 5.90 10.12 1.17
CA ALA A 97 6.37 9.00 0.36
C ALA A 97 5.52 7.73 0.56
N ARG A 98 5.06 7.45 1.79
CA ARG A 98 4.18 6.32 2.10
C ARG A 98 2.86 6.36 1.33
N LEU A 99 2.22 7.52 1.22
CA LEU A 99 1.00 7.68 0.41
C LEU A 99 1.29 7.48 -1.09
N ASN A 100 2.42 8.01 -1.58
CA ASN A 100 2.85 7.82 -2.97
C ASN A 100 3.14 6.34 -3.27
N VAL A 101 3.69 5.58 -2.32
CA VAL A 101 3.89 4.13 -2.48
C VAL A 101 2.55 3.38 -2.47
N GLY A 102 1.60 3.78 -1.63
CA GLY A 102 0.21 3.29 -1.72
C GLY A 102 -0.40 3.55 -3.10
N LEU A 103 -0.16 4.74 -3.67
CA LEU A 103 -0.59 5.09 -5.03
C LEU A 103 0.03 4.18 -6.09
N GLN A 104 1.30 3.80 -5.97
CA GLN A 104 1.93 2.85 -6.90
C GLN A 104 1.18 1.52 -6.92
N GLY A 105 0.82 0.97 -5.74
CA GLY A 105 0.02 -0.25 -5.65
C GLY A 105 -1.33 -0.12 -6.38
N VAL A 106 -2.04 0.99 -6.16
CA VAL A 106 -3.32 1.26 -6.84
C VAL A 106 -3.16 1.39 -8.36
N GLN A 107 -2.13 2.07 -8.84
CA GLN A 107 -1.94 2.30 -10.27
C GLN A 107 -1.51 1.03 -11.01
N ILE A 108 -0.66 0.21 -10.41
CA ILE A 108 -0.29 -1.10 -10.97
C ILE A 108 -1.53 -2.02 -11.00
N SER A 109 -2.35 -2.02 -9.94
CA SER A 109 -3.61 -2.76 -9.91
C SER A 109 -4.54 -2.36 -11.05
N GLU A 110 -4.70 -1.06 -11.27
CA GLU A 110 -5.54 -0.53 -12.35
C GLU A 110 -5.00 -0.97 -13.71
N ARG A 111 -3.70 -0.83 -13.94
CA ARG A 111 -3.09 -1.20 -15.22
C ARG A 111 -3.20 -2.70 -15.50
N ALA A 112 -2.93 -3.54 -14.51
CA ALA A 112 -3.08 -4.98 -14.61
C ALA A 112 -4.54 -5.39 -14.89
N THR A 113 -5.50 -4.71 -14.23
CA THR A 113 -6.95 -4.96 -14.43
C THR A 113 -7.38 -4.60 -15.85
N GLN A 114 -6.96 -3.45 -16.38
CA GLN A 114 -7.27 -3.03 -17.75
C GLN A 114 -6.73 -4.01 -18.78
N GLN A 115 -5.49 -4.46 -18.62
CA GLN A 115 -4.88 -5.40 -19.53
C GLN A 115 -5.57 -6.77 -19.48
N ALA A 116 -5.86 -7.27 -18.28
CA ALA A 116 -6.58 -8.53 -18.09
C ALA A 116 -7.99 -8.50 -18.69
N LEU A 117 -8.74 -7.40 -18.52
CA LEU A 117 -10.05 -7.18 -19.12
C LEU A 117 -9.97 -7.19 -20.66
N GLY A 118 -9.00 -6.46 -21.23
CA GLY A 118 -8.78 -6.44 -22.69
C GLY A 118 -8.48 -7.82 -23.24
N TYR A 119 -7.57 -8.55 -22.60
CA TYR A 119 -7.24 -9.93 -23.00
C TYR A 119 -8.44 -10.86 -22.88
N ALA A 120 -9.14 -10.86 -21.74
CA ALA A 120 -10.26 -11.75 -21.49
C ALA A 120 -11.44 -11.53 -22.44
N SER A 121 -11.62 -10.31 -22.92
CA SER A 121 -12.67 -9.97 -23.90
C SER A 121 -12.38 -10.46 -25.31
N GLN A 122 -11.11 -10.68 -25.64
CA GLN A 122 -10.67 -11.08 -26.99
C GLN A 122 -10.31 -12.56 -27.11
N ARG A 123 -9.78 -13.17 -26.04
CA ARG A 123 -9.33 -14.55 -26.03
C ARG A 123 -10.53 -15.50 -26.10
N ILE A 124 -10.65 -16.24 -27.17
CA ILE A 124 -11.70 -17.26 -27.36
C ILE A 124 -11.16 -18.61 -26.90
N GLN A 125 -11.89 -19.28 -26.00
CA GLN A 125 -11.55 -20.66 -25.56
C GLN A 125 -12.75 -21.34 -24.90
N SER A 126 -13.08 -22.54 -25.37
CA SER A 126 -14.14 -23.42 -24.87
C SER A 126 -15.54 -22.77 -24.91
N ALA A 127 -16.56 -23.61 -24.96
CA ALA A 127 -17.94 -23.18 -24.82
C ALA A 127 -18.26 -22.92 -23.35
N ARG A 128 -19.24 -22.05 -23.08
CA ARG A 128 -19.74 -21.80 -21.74
C ARG A 128 -20.47 -23.03 -21.19
N ALA A 129 -20.13 -23.49 -19.99
CA ALA A 129 -20.69 -24.70 -19.39
C ALA A 129 -22.23 -24.69 -19.24
N SER A 130 -22.79 -23.49 -18.92
CA SER A 130 -24.25 -23.28 -18.79
C SER A 130 -24.92 -22.79 -20.08
N GLY A 131 -24.21 -22.75 -21.20
CA GLY A 131 -24.73 -22.25 -22.47
C GLY A 131 -25.44 -23.36 -23.27
N THR A 132 -26.41 -22.94 -24.08
CA THR A 132 -27.11 -23.87 -25.01
C THR A 132 -26.34 -24.13 -26.32
N GLY A 133 -25.18 -23.47 -26.51
CA GLY A 133 -24.35 -23.57 -27.72
C GLY A 133 -23.04 -24.27 -27.47
N ALA A 134 -22.58 -25.05 -28.46
CA ALA A 134 -21.27 -25.73 -28.45
C ALA A 134 -20.11 -24.81 -28.92
N GLN A 135 -20.42 -23.56 -29.29
CA GLN A 135 -19.42 -22.63 -29.84
C GLN A 135 -18.53 -22.06 -28.75
N PRO A 136 -17.20 -21.99 -28.96
CA PRO A 136 -16.30 -21.32 -28.06
C PRO A 136 -16.64 -19.82 -27.89
N VAL A 137 -16.45 -19.29 -26.66
CA VAL A 137 -16.75 -17.91 -26.30
C VAL A 137 -15.48 -17.19 -25.83
N ALA A 138 -15.53 -15.87 -25.69
CA ALA A 138 -14.49 -15.11 -25.02
C ALA A 138 -14.37 -15.57 -23.56
N ILE A 139 -13.15 -15.69 -23.04
CA ILE A 139 -12.93 -16.25 -21.69
C ILE A 139 -13.60 -15.40 -20.59
N ILE A 140 -13.89 -14.14 -20.85
CA ILE A 140 -14.67 -13.28 -19.93
C ILE A 140 -16.08 -13.84 -19.66
N GLU A 141 -16.60 -14.75 -20.50
CA GLU A 141 -17.89 -15.39 -20.30
C GLU A 141 -17.86 -16.56 -19.31
N HIS A 142 -16.68 -17.03 -18.92
CA HIS A 142 -16.52 -18.12 -17.96
C HIS A 142 -16.64 -17.60 -16.51
N PRO A 143 -17.39 -18.29 -15.63
CA PRO A 143 -17.67 -17.83 -14.27
C PRO A 143 -16.41 -17.52 -13.44
N ASP A 144 -15.39 -18.36 -13.49
CA ASP A 144 -14.16 -18.17 -12.72
C ASP A 144 -13.34 -16.95 -13.21
N VAL A 145 -13.26 -16.75 -14.52
CA VAL A 145 -12.62 -15.57 -15.11
C VAL A 145 -13.37 -14.30 -14.70
N ARG A 146 -14.70 -14.31 -14.74
CA ARG A 146 -15.53 -13.18 -14.26
C ARG A 146 -15.31 -12.90 -12.78
N ARG A 147 -15.29 -13.93 -11.94
CA ARG A 147 -15.01 -13.82 -10.51
C ARG A 147 -13.64 -13.16 -10.27
N THR A 148 -12.61 -13.62 -10.99
CA THR A 148 -11.25 -13.07 -10.89
C THR A 148 -11.21 -11.59 -11.32
N LEU A 149 -11.81 -11.24 -12.46
CA LEU A 149 -11.87 -9.86 -12.95
C LEU A 149 -12.66 -8.94 -12.00
N LEU A 150 -13.76 -9.42 -11.41
CA LEU A 150 -14.51 -8.67 -10.40
C LEU A 150 -13.69 -8.47 -9.13
N ARG A 151 -12.93 -9.50 -8.67
CA ARG A 151 -12.01 -9.37 -7.54
C ARG A 151 -10.95 -8.31 -7.81
N MET A 152 -10.28 -8.37 -8.96
CA MET A 152 -9.28 -7.37 -9.36
C MET A 152 -9.89 -5.95 -9.33
N LYS A 153 -11.06 -5.77 -9.90
CA LYS A 153 -11.76 -4.47 -9.96
C LYS A 153 -12.19 -3.99 -8.58
N ALA A 154 -12.76 -4.86 -7.76
CA ALA A 154 -13.24 -4.53 -6.42
C ALA A 154 -12.08 -4.12 -5.48
N LEU A 155 -11.00 -4.91 -5.46
CA LEU A 155 -9.78 -4.61 -4.70
C LEU A 155 -9.14 -3.28 -5.14
N THR A 156 -8.98 -3.06 -6.45
CA THR A 156 -8.41 -1.81 -6.99
C THR A 156 -9.25 -0.60 -6.59
N GLN A 157 -10.58 -0.71 -6.65
CA GLN A 157 -11.48 0.39 -6.26
C GLN A 157 -11.47 0.64 -4.76
N GLY A 158 -11.39 -0.41 -3.93
CA GLY A 158 -11.28 -0.30 -2.48
C GLY A 158 -9.98 0.38 -2.05
N ALA A 159 -8.85 -0.08 -2.60
CA ALA A 159 -7.55 0.51 -2.33
C ALA A 159 -7.47 1.98 -2.78
N ARG A 160 -8.05 2.31 -3.94
CA ARG A 160 -8.15 3.70 -4.42
C ARG A 160 -9.01 4.57 -3.50
N ALA A 161 -10.15 4.07 -3.03
CA ALA A 161 -11.02 4.81 -2.11
C ALA A 161 -10.30 5.13 -0.80
N LEU A 162 -9.62 4.15 -0.21
CA LEU A 162 -8.82 4.32 1.01
C LEU A 162 -7.67 5.32 0.81
N LEU A 163 -6.95 5.21 -0.31
CA LEU A 163 -5.83 6.12 -0.63
C LEU A 163 -6.31 7.56 -0.80
N TYR A 164 -7.41 7.79 -1.53
CA TYR A 164 -7.95 9.13 -1.73
C TYR A 164 -8.53 9.70 -0.43
N TYR A 165 -9.12 8.87 0.41
CA TYR A 165 -9.53 9.28 1.75
C TYR A 165 -8.33 9.72 2.60
N ALA A 166 -7.22 8.98 2.57
CA ALA A 166 -5.98 9.34 3.25
C ALA A 166 -5.37 10.65 2.69
N ALA A 167 -5.34 10.80 1.37
CA ALA A 167 -4.87 12.03 0.72
C ALA A 167 -5.71 13.25 1.11
N ALA A 168 -7.04 13.11 1.16
CA ALA A 168 -7.92 14.18 1.62
C ALA A 168 -7.64 14.60 3.07
N GLN A 169 -7.15 13.70 3.94
CA GLN A 169 -6.75 14.09 5.29
C GLN A 169 -5.48 14.96 5.32
N VAL A 170 -4.62 14.86 4.29
CA VAL A 170 -3.47 15.77 4.15
C VAL A 170 -3.96 17.21 3.96
N ASP A 171 -4.92 17.41 3.03
CA ASP A 171 -5.50 18.73 2.77
C ASP A 171 -6.25 19.26 3.99
N ARG A 172 -7.07 18.42 4.63
CA ARG A 172 -7.81 18.76 5.85
C ARG A 172 -6.88 19.19 6.98
N LYS A 173 -5.73 18.50 7.14
CA LYS A 173 -4.70 18.87 8.12
C LYS A 173 -4.08 20.23 7.80
N HIS A 174 -3.78 20.52 6.52
CA HIS A 174 -3.25 21.83 6.11
C HIS A 174 -4.26 22.97 6.32
N LEU A 175 -5.56 22.67 6.17
CA LEU A 175 -6.63 23.61 6.47
C LEU A 175 -6.94 23.75 7.98
N GLY A 176 -6.20 23.06 8.85
CA GLY A 176 -6.40 23.14 10.31
C GLY A 176 -7.68 22.47 10.81
N ILE A 177 -8.27 21.54 10.03
CA ILE A 177 -9.50 20.84 10.45
C ILE A 177 -9.17 19.92 11.64
N GLU A 178 -9.93 20.08 12.72
CA GLU A 178 -9.77 19.28 13.94
C GLU A 178 -9.87 17.78 13.64
N GLY A 179 -9.03 16.98 14.33
CA GLY A 179 -8.96 15.53 14.15
C GLY A 179 -8.29 15.04 12.87
N ALA A 180 -8.06 15.91 11.85
CA ALA A 180 -7.51 15.50 10.56
C ALA A 180 -6.09 14.93 10.68
N ARG A 181 -5.27 15.45 11.60
CA ARG A 181 -3.93 14.92 11.83
C ARG A 181 -3.97 13.50 12.39
N GLN A 182 -4.76 13.24 13.42
CA GLN A 182 -4.91 11.92 14.02
C GLN A 182 -5.46 10.92 13.01
N ARG A 183 -6.45 11.34 12.22
CA ARG A 183 -7.02 10.53 11.14
C ARG A 183 -5.97 10.19 10.08
N LEU A 184 -5.21 11.18 9.60
CA LEU A 184 -4.11 10.96 8.65
C LEU A 184 -3.08 9.98 9.20
N ASP A 185 -2.67 10.18 10.45
CA ASP A 185 -1.69 9.34 11.12
C ASP A 185 -2.16 7.88 11.20
N LEU A 186 -3.44 7.63 11.45
CA LEU A 186 -4.05 6.30 11.49
C LEU A 186 -4.16 5.65 10.10
N VAL A 187 -4.63 6.39 9.08
CA VAL A 187 -4.95 5.81 7.76
C VAL A 187 -3.74 5.71 6.83
N THR A 188 -2.64 6.41 7.11
CA THR A 188 -1.41 6.34 6.29
C THR A 188 -0.83 4.93 6.20
N PRO A 189 -0.59 4.19 7.32
CA PRO A 189 -0.13 2.81 7.27
C PRO A 189 -1.13 1.87 6.57
N LEU A 190 -2.43 2.10 6.72
CA LEU A 190 -3.47 1.34 6.04
C LEU A 190 -3.37 1.49 4.52
N ALA A 191 -3.34 2.75 4.04
CA ALA A 191 -3.27 3.06 2.62
C ALA A 191 -1.97 2.54 1.98
N LYS A 192 -0.82 2.68 2.66
CA LYS A 192 0.46 2.19 2.17
C LYS A 192 0.49 0.67 2.12
N ALA A 193 0.23 -0.02 3.23
CA ALA A 193 0.43 -1.46 3.31
C ALA A 193 -0.62 -2.21 2.48
N TRP A 194 -1.90 -1.99 2.76
CA TRP A 194 -2.95 -2.71 2.03
C TRP A 194 -3.01 -2.33 0.55
N GLY A 195 -2.78 -1.06 0.19
CA GLY A 195 -2.73 -0.63 -1.21
C GLY A 195 -1.63 -1.33 -2.00
N THR A 196 -0.47 -1.59 -1.40
CA THR A 196 0.64 -2.29 -2.05
C THR A 196 0.46 -3.81 -2.07
N ASP A 197 -0.16 -4.41 -1.04
CA ASP A 197 -0.52 -5.83 -1.04
C ASP A 197 -1.57 -6.11 -2.12
N VAL A 198 -2.59 -5.26 -2.24
CA VAL A 198 -3.56 -5.30 -3.35
C VAL A 198 -2.85 -5.17 -4.69
N GLY A 199 -1.84 -4.31 -4.81
CA GLY A 199 -1.02 -4.18 -6.03
C GLY A 199 -0.41 -5.51 -6.47
N CYS A 200 0.20 -6.21 -5.54
CA CYS A 200 0.82 -7.53 -5.80
C CYS A 200 -0.24 -8.60 -6.12
N GLU A 201 -1.34 -8.66 -5.37
CA GLU A 201 -2.41 -9.62 -5.60
C GLU A 201 -3.05 -9.44 -6.98
N VAL A 202 -3.45 -8.22 -7.31
CA VAL A 202 -4.11 -7.90 -8.57
C VAL A 202 -3.19 -8.14 -9.77
N ALA A 203 -1.89 -7.80 -9.65
CA ALA A 203 -0.92 -8.10 -10.71
C ALA A 203 -0.74 -9.62 -10.93
N SER A 204 -0.72 -10.40 -9.85
CA SER A 204 -0.68 -11.87 -9.91
C SER A 204 -1.95 -12.46 -10.57
N LEU A 205 -3.12 -11.96 -10.19
CA LEU A 205 -4.39 -12.34 -10.83
C LEU A 205 -4.42 -11.96 -12.31
N GLY A 206 -3.80 -10.84 -12.68
CA GLY A 206 -3.63 -10.44 -14.08
C GLY A 206 -2.87 -11.50 -14.89
N ILE A 207 -1.76 -12.03 -14.37
CA ILE A 207 -1.03 -13.14 -14.98
C ILE A 207 -1.96 -14.37 -15.12
N GLN A 208 -2.69 -14.70 -14.07
CA GLN A 208 -3.59 -15.86 -14.06
C GLN A 208 -4.68 -15.75 -15.13
N VAL A 209 -5.27 -14.57 -15.34
CA VAL A 209 -6.28 -14.32 -16.40
C VAL A 209 -5.71 -14.56 -17.80
N HIS A 210 -4.43 -14.21 -18.02
CA HIS A 210 -3.75 -14.45 -19.30
C HIS A 210 -3.37 -15.92 -19.51
N GLY A 211 -3.41 -16.76 -18.46
CA GLY A 211 -2.98 -18.16 -18.53
C GLY A 211 -1.51 -18.28 -18.92
N GLY A 212 -1.15 -19.25 -19.76
CA GLY A 212 0.23 -19.43 -20.21
C GLY A 212 0.84 -18.18 -20.86
N MET A 213 0.03 -17.38 -21.55
CA MET A 213 0.49 -16.11 -22.13
C MET A 213 0.90 -15.09 -21.06
N GLY A 214 0.30 -15.11 -19.87
CA GLY A 214 0.68 -14.25 -18.75
C GLY A 214 2.08 -14.54 -18.19
N PHE A 215 2.60 -15.74 -18.43
CA PHE A 215 3.95 -16.15 -18.02
C PHE A 215 5.02 -15.78 -19.06
N ILE A 216 4.61 -15.36 -20.26
CA ILE A 216 5.48 -14.92 -21.35
C ILE A 216 5.77 -13.43 -21.21
N GLU A 217 7.05 -13.05 -21.19
CA GLU A 217 7.53 -11.67 -20.96
C GLU A 217 6.92 -10.67 -21.95
N GLU A 218 6.83 -11.02 -23.23
CA GLU A 218 6.38 -10.16 -24.32
C GLU A 218 4.92 -9.72 -24.17
N THR A 219 4.11 -10.40 -23.37
CA THR A 219 2.73 -9.98 -23.08
C THR A 219 2.66 -8.79 -22.12
N GLY A 220 3.71 -8.56 -21.34
CA GLY A 220 3.81 -7.49 -20.35
C GLY A 220 3.04 -7.76 -19.04
N ALA A 221 2.22 -8.81 -18.94
CA ALA A 221 1.46 -9.11 -17.72
C ALA A 221 2.38 -9.44 -16.52
N ALA A 222 3.45 -10.19 -16.77
CA ALA A 222 4.45 -10.55 -15.76
C ALA A 222 5.20 -9.32 -15.22
N GLN A 223 5.43 -8.30 -16.04
CA GLN A 223 6.10 -7.08 -15.62
C GLN A 223 5.33 -6.36 -14.51
N HIS A 224 4.00 -6.28 -14.57
CA HIS A 224 3.21 -5.64 -13.51
C HIS A 224 3.47 -6.28 -12.15
N TYR A 225 3.58 -7.61 -12.10
CA TYR A 225 3.86 -8.33 -10.85
C TYR A 225 5.27 -8.07 -10.34
N ARG A 226 6.28 -8.12 -11.22
CA ARG A 226 7.67 -7.83 -10.83
C ARG A 226 7.82 -6.40 -10.31
N ASP A 227 7.23 -5.44 -11.00
CA ASP A 227 7.31 -4.01 -10.62
C ASP A 227 6.52 -3.72 -9.33
N ALA A 228 5.39 -4.40 -9.09
CA ALA A 228 4.62 -4.25 -7.87
C ALA A 228 5.37 -4.71 -6.63
N ARG A 229 6.26 -5.70 -6.76
CA ARG A 229 6.80 -6.44 -5.60
C ARG A 229 7.69 -5.61 -4.68
N ILE A 230 8.27 -4.53 -5.15
CA ILE A 230 9.06 -3.63 -4.30
C ILE A 230 8.19 -2.80 -3.36
N ALA A 231 6.96 -2.46 -3.75
CA ALA A 231 6.11 -1.53 -3.02
C ALA A 231 5.77 -1.98 -1.57
N PRO A 232 5.52 -3.28 -1.27
CA PRO A 232 5.40 -3.77 0.10
C PRO A 232 6.69 -3.72 0.93
N ILE A 233 7.85 -3.51 0.30
CA ILE A 233 9.18 -3.64 0.93
C ILE A 233 9.74 -2.28 1.34
N TYR A 234 9.81 -1.31 0.41
CA TYR A 234 10.47 -0.04 0.65
C TYR A 234 9.57 1.00 1.35
N GLU A 235 10.14 2.11 1.77
CA GLU A 235 9.49 3.17 2.59
C GLU A 235 8.90 2.62 3.90
N GLY A 236 9.57 1.61 4.46
CA GLY A 236 9.11 0.77 5.55
C GLY A 236 8.25 -0.38 5.05
N THR A 237 8.67 -1.60 5.36
CA THR A 237 7.94 -2.81 4.97
C THR A 237 6.50 -2.78 5.49
N ASN A 238 5.60 -3.55 4.87
CA ASN A 238 4.22 -3.62 5.34
C ASN A 238 4.12 -4.12 6.78
N GLY A 239 5.02 -5.00 7.22
CA GLY A 239 5.15 -5.38 8.64
C GLY A 239 5.52 -4.19 9.54
N ILE A 240 6.39 -3.29 9.10
CA ILE A 240 6.71 -2.06 9.84
C ILE A 240 5.51 -1.09 9.86
N GLN A 241 4.69 -1.02 8.78
CA GLN A 241 3.45 -0.24 8.80
C GLN A 241 2.45 -0.82 9.83
N ALA A 242 2.33 -2.14 9.89
CA ALA A 242 1.47 -2.83 10.86
C ALA A 242 1.96 -2.60 12.30
N ALA A 243 3.25 -2.73 12.55
CA ALA A 243 3.85 -2.44 13.86
C ALA A 243 3.69 -0.96 14.26
N ASP A 244 3.80 -0.02 13.30
CA ASP A 244 3.55 1.41 13.53
C ASP A 244 2.08 1.67 13.89
N LEU A 245 1.15 1.00 13.19
CA LEU A 245 -0.28 1.10 13.48
C LEU A 245 -0.60 0.73 14.93
N VAL A 246 -0.17 -0.44 15.37
CA VAL A 246 -0.54 -0.94 16.72
C VAL A 246 0.32 -0.37 17.84
N GLY A 247 1.61 -0.12 17.58
CA GLY A 247 2.56 0.33 18.59
C GLY A 247 2.54 1.83 18.84
N ARG A 248 2.34 2.65 17.80
CA ARG A 248 2.43 4.11 17.90
C ARG A 248 1.10 4.83 17.63
N LYS A 249 0.28 4.34 16.69
CA LYS A 249 -0.97 5.02 16.33
C LYS A 249 -2.08 4.62 17.28
N LEU A 250 -2.26 3.33 17.52
CA LEU A 250 -3.28 2.82 18.43
C LEU A 250 -2.88 3.07 19.89
N ALA A 251 -1.70 2.57 20.32
CA ALA A 251 -1.27 2.70 21.69
C ALA A 251 -0.91 4.14 22.08
N GLY A 252 -0.44 4.96 21.15
CA GLY A 252 0.04 6.31 21.43
C GLY A 252 -1.05 7.31 21.82
N ASP A 253 -2.29 7.10 21.38
CA ASP A 253 -3.46 7.93 21.72
C ASP A 253 -4.53 7.19 22.51
N GLY A 254 -4.20 5.99 23.02
CA GLY A 254 -5.14 5.14 23.77
C GLY A 254 -6.34 4.68 22.95
N GLY A 255 -6.20 4.56 21.63
CA GLY A 255 -7.24 4.09 20.71
C GLY A 255 -8.21 5.18 20.24
N ALA A 256 -8.03 6.43 20.64
CA ALA A 256 -8.97 7.52 20.31
C ALA A 256 -9.14 7.74 18.80
N GLY A 257 -8.05 7.67 18.03
CA GLY A 257 -8.09 7.80 16.58
C GLY A 257 -8.87 6.66 15.90
N LEU A 258 -8.70 5.43 16.37
CA LEU A 258 -9.45 4.27 15.89
C LEU A 258 -10.93 4.38 16.26
N ALA A 259 -11.25 4.73 17.50
CA ALA A 259 -12.63 4.91 17.96
C ALA A 259 -13.38 5.97 17.12
N ALA A 260 -12.73 7.08 16.81
CA ALA A 260 -13.29 8.12 15.94
C ALA A 260 -13.55 7.62 14.51
N LEU A 261 -12.64 6.80 13.94
CA LEU A 261 -12.87 6.18 12.62
C LEU A 261 -14.03 5.20 12.65
N ILE A 262 -14.12 4.37 13.69
CA ILE A 262 -15.21 3.39 13.88
C ILE A 262 -16.56 4.12 14.02
N ALA A 263 -16.62 5.22 14.77
CA ALA A 263 -17.84 6.01 14.92
C ALA A 263 -18.35 6.53 13.55
N ASP A 264 -17.44 7.04 12.71
CA ASP A 264 -17.82 7.51 11.36
C ASP A 264 -18.33 6.35 10.49
N MET A 265 -17.66 5.18 10.53
CA MET A 265 -18.07 4.01 9.78
C MET A 265 -19.45 3.52 10.23
N ARG A 266 -19.70 3.39 11.54
CA ARG A 266 -20.98 2.95 12.10
C ARG A 266 -22.14 3.89 11.77
N ALA A 267 -21.88 5.18 11.71
CA ALA A 267 -22.92 6.16 11.37
C ALA A 267 -23.50 5.94 9.95
N GLU A 268 -22.75 5.34 9.05
CA GLU A 268 -23.10 5.23 7.63
C GLU A 268 -23.25 3.80 7.11
N ALA A 269 -22.52 2.82 7.66
CA ALA A 269 -22.52 1.43 7.20
C ALA A 269 -23.91 0.79 7.37
N LYS A 270 -24.36 0.04 6.36
CA LYS A 270 -25.66 -0.64 6.32
C LYS A 270 -25.54 -2.13 6.05
N ASP A 271 -24.48 -2.55 5.35
CA ASP A 271 -24.23 -3.96 5.08
C ASP A 271 -23.88 -4.70 6.38
N ALA A 272 -24.52 -5.84 6.60
CA ALA A 272 -24.42 -6.59 7.87
C ALA A 272 -23.01 -7.17 8.11
N ASP A 273 -22.36 -7.66 7.05
CA ASP A 273 -21.03 -8.23 7.15
C ASP A 273 -19.99 -7.13 7.38
N LEU A 274 -20.18 -5.96 6.75
CA LEU A 274 -19.36 -4.78 6.98
C LEU A 274 -19.50 -4.29 8.43
N VAL A 275 -20.71 -4.22 8.97
CA VAL A 275 -20.96 -3.84 10.39
C VAL A 275 -20.24 -4.85 11.31
N SER A 276 -20.37 -6.14 11.03
CA SER A 276 -19.68 -7.20 11.81
C SER A 276 -18.15 -7.04 11.74
N LEU A 277 -17.59 -6.68 10.59
CA LEU A 277 -16.16 -6.42 10.45
C LEU A 277 -15.72 -5.18 11.26
N ILE A 278 -16.53 -4.12 11.26
CA ILE A 278 -16.28 -2.91 12.06
C ILE A 278 -16.27 -3.25 13.55
N ASP A 279 -17.22 -4.07 14.01
CA ASP A 279 -17.30 -4.51 15.40
C ASP A 279 -16.10 -5.40 15.79
N ALA A 280 -15.69 -6.31 14.91
CA ALA A 280 -14.49 -7.12 15.11
C ALA A 280 -13.22 -6.25 15.21
N VAL A 281 -13.06 -5.25 14.33
CA VAL A 281 -11.92 -4.30 14.37
C VAL A 281 -11.90 -3.53 15.70
N GLU A 282 -13.06 -3.06 16.18
CA GLU A 282 -13.13 -2.40 17.49
C GLU A 282 -12.71 -3.33 18.63
N GLY A 283 -13.28 -4.54 18.67
CA GLY A 283 -12.96 -5.52 19.71
C GLY A 283 -11.50 -5.97 19.72
N ILE A 284 -10.88 -6.10 18.52
CA ILE A 284 -9.44 -6.37 18.41
C ILE A 284 -8.63 -5.16 18.87
N GLY A 285 -9.01 -3.94 18.49
CA GLY A 285 -8.34 -2.71 18.91
C GLY A 285 -8.33 -2.56 20.43
N GLN A 286 -9.44 -2.84 21.10
CA GLN A 286 -9.54 -2.85 22.56
C GLN A 286 -8.62 -3.92 23.19
N TRP A 287 -8.68 -5.15 22.69
CA TRP A 287 -7.79 -6.22 23.14
C TRP A 287 -6.32 -5.85 22.98
N MET A 288 -5.92 -5.25 21.87
CA MET A 288 -4.55 -4.83 21.63
C MET A 288 -4.05 -3.73 22.57
N LEU A 289 -4.93 -2.88 23.08
CA LEU A 289 -4.55 -1.87 24.08
C LEU A 289 -4.16 -2.48 25.42
N GLU A 290 -4.74 -3.62 25.77
CA GLU A 290 -4.49 -4.38 27.02
C GLU A 290 -3.41 -5.45 26.86
N ALA A 291 -3.16 -5.95 25.63
CA ALA A 291 -2.21 -7.01 25.32
C ALA A 291 -0.75 -6.58 25.51
N ASP A 292 0.11 -7.56 25.82
CA ASP A 292 1.56 -7.38 25.80
C ASP A 292 2.06 -6.93 24.43
N VAL A 293 3.26 -6.34 24.40
CA VAL A 293 3.85 -5.79 23.17
C VAL A 293 4.01 -6.85 22.08
N ASP A 294 4.48 -8.05 22.45
CA ASP A 294 4.71 -9.13 21.49
C ASP A 294 3.40 -9.71 20.96
N ASP A 295 2.39 -9.87 21.80
CA ASP A 295 1.04 -10.30 21.39
C ASP A 295 0.40 -9.31 20.43
N ARG A 296 0.51 -8.02 20.73
CA ARG A 296 0.04 -6.93 19.87
C ARG A 296 0.73 -6.93 18.51
N LEU A 297 2.05 -7.10 18.50
CA LEU A 297 2.84 -7.14 17.26
C LEU A 297 2.54 -8.40 16.44
N ALA A 298 2.31 -9.55 17.07
CA ALA A 298 1.92 -10.79 16.40
C ALA A 298 0.61 -10.64 15.60
N GLY A 299 -0.37 -9.94 16.18
CA GLY A 299 -1.68 -9.65 15.54
C GLY A 299 -1.70 -8.45 14.61
N SER A 300 -0.60 -7.71 14.45
CA SER A 300 -0.58 -6.40 13.78
C SER A 300 -0.95 -6.45 12.29
N VAL A 301 -0.45 -7.44 11.55
CA VAL A 301 -0.70 -7.55 10.10
C VAL A 301 -2.16 -7.91 9.80
N PRO A 302 -2.76 -8.97 10.37
CA PRO A 302 -4.18 -9.23 10.17
C PRO A 302 -5.07 -8.08 10.64
N PHE A 303 -4.74 -7.41 11.75
CA PHE A 303 -5.47 -6.22 12.21
C PHE A 303 -5.43 -5.06 11.22
N LEU A 304 -4.24 -4.78 10.65
CA LEU A 304 -4.09 -3.78 9.59
C LEU A 304 -4.97 -4.11 8.39
N THR A 305 -4.97 -5.36 7.94
CA THR A 305 -5.79 -5.82 6.81
C THR A 305 -7.27 -5.63 7.10
N MET A 306 -7.76 -6.11 8.25
CA MET A 306 -9.16 -5.96 8.66
C MET A 306 -9.59 -4.49 8.72
N THR A 307 -8.78 -3.63 9.34
CA THR A 307 -9.07 -2.19 9.45
C THR A 307 -9.09 -1.51 8.07
N SER A 308 -8.18 -1.92 7.17
CA SER A 308 -8.14 -1.39 5.79
C SER A 308 -9.36 -1.80 5.00
N VAL A 309 -9.77 -3.07 5.08
CA VAL A 309 -10.95 -3.60 4.38
C VAL A 309 -12.23 -2.97 4.93
N ALA A 310 -12.37 -2.82 6.26
CA ALA A 310 -13.51 -2.13 6.87
C ALA A 310 -13.62 -0.69 6.38
N THR A 311 -12.50 0.05 6.37
CA THR A 311 -12.48 1.44 5.90
C THR A 311 -12.80 1.53 4.41
N ALA A 312 -12.21 0.66 3.58
CA ALA A 312 -12.49 0.61 2.14
C ALA A 312 -13.94 0.22 1.85
N GLY A 313 -14.50 -0.76 2.58
CA GLY A 313 -15.89 -1.20 2.45
C GLY A 313 -16.87 -0.08 2.76
N TRP A 314 -16.66 0.65 3.84
CA TRP A 314 -17.44 1.84 4.18
C TRP A 314 -17.44 2.90 3.06
N LEU A 315 -16.24 3.24 2.55
CA LEU A 315 -16.11 4.21 1.47
C LEU A 315 -16.75 3.73 0.16
N LEU A 316 -16.65 2.44 -0.14
CA LEU A 316 -17.28 1.83 -1.31
C LEU A 316 -18.80 1.79 -1.19
N GLU A 317 -19.33 1.44 -0.03
CA GLU A 317 -20.79 1.46 0.21
C GLU A 317 -21.36 2.87 0.02
N ARG A 318 -20.66 3.90 0.50
CA ARG A 318 -21.00 5.30 0.23
C ARG A 318 -21.01 5.60 -1.28
N GLN A 319 -20.02 5.13 -2.05
CA GLN A 319 -19.96 5.29 -3.50
C GLN A 319 -21.13 4.56 -4.20
N ALA A 320 -21.51 3.37 -3.72
CA ALA A 320 -22.64 2.62 -4.28
C ALA A 320 -23.97 3.35 -4.07
N ARG A 321 -24.18 3.99 -2.91
CA ARG A 321 -25.37 4.83 -2.65
C ARG A 321 -25.42 6.00 -3.64
N VAL A 322 -24.33 6.74 -3.79
CA VAL A 322 -24.25 7.85 -4.76
C VAL A 322 -24.49 7.35 -6.19
N ALA A 323 -23.95 6.18 -6.55
CA ALA A 323 -24.17 5.60 -7.87
C ALA A 323 -25.64 5.21 -8.09
N ALA A 324 -26.34 4.71 -7.05
CA ALA A 324 -27.76 4.39 -7.11
C ALA A 324 -28.62 5.66 -7.31
N ASP A 325 -28.33 6.71 -6.53
CA ASP A 325 -29.06 7.99 -6.61
C ASP A 325 -28.90 8.63 -8.00
N ARG A 326 -27.68 8.65 -8.53
CA ARG A 326 -27.38 9.17 -9.87
C ARG A 326 -28.04 8.35 -10.97
N LEU A 327 -28.04 7.01 -10.84
CA LEU A 327 -28.73 6.13 -11.79
C LEU A 327 -30.24 6.36 -11.79
N ALA A 328 -30.84 6.56 -10.61
CA ALA A 328 -32.27 6.88 -10.49
C ALA A 328 -32.61 8.26 -11.05
N ALA A 329 -31.70 9.20 -11.01
CA ALA A 329 -31.85 10.56 -11.55
C ALA A 329 -31.49 10.67 -13.04
N ASP A 330 -31.10 9.57 -13.71
CA ASP A 330 -30.57 9.54 -15.09
C ASP A 330 -29.38 10.51 -15.29
N ASP A 331 -28.53 10.62 -14.22
CA ASP A 331 -27.37 11.50 -14.17
C ASP A 331 -26.06 10.68 -14.30
N GLY A 332 -25.49 10.67 -15.50
CA GLY A 332 -24.20 10.06 -15.81
C GLY A 332 -24.30 8.79 -16.65
N ASP A 333 -23.16 8.10 -16.82
CA ASP A 333 -23.07 6.87 -17.62
C ASP A 333 -23.70 5.68 -16.85
N PRO A 334 -24.84 5.12 -17.32
CA PRO A 334 -25.49 4.00 -16.64
C PRO A 334 -24.61 2.73 -16.57
N ALA A 335 -23.74 2.49 -17.57
CA ALA A 335 -22.85 1.33 -17.57
C ALA A 335 -21.80 1.45 -16.47
N PHE A 336 -21.19 2.61 -16.31
CA PHE A 336 -20.26 2.91 -15.23
C PHE A 336 -20.92 2.79 -13.85
N LEU A 337 -22.10 3.37 -13.67
CA LEU A 337 -22.82 3.37 -12.39
C LEU A 337 -23.23 1.95 -11.97
N LYS A 338 -23.75 1.14 -12.90
CA LYS A 338 -24.08 -0.29 -12.67
C LYS A 338 -22.81 -1.10 -12.34
N ALA A 339 -21.72 -0.89 -13.07
CA ALA A 339 -20.46 -1.56 -12.81
C ALA A 339 -19.87 -1.19 -11.44
N LYS A 340 -20.07 0.06 -10.99
CA LYS A 340 -19.71 0.51 -9.64
C LYS A 340 -20.49 -0.26 -8.58
N GLN A 341 -21.81 -0.33 -8.70
CA GLN A 341 -22.67 -1.08 -7.77
C GLN A 341 -22.29 -2.56 -7.71
N ALA A 342 -22.06 -3.21 -8.86
CA ALA A 342 -21.67 -4.61 -8.92
C ALA A 342 -20.31 -4.87 -8.26
N SER A 343 -19.33 -3.97 -8.47
CA SER A 343 -18.01 -4.08 -7.83
C SER A 343 -18.08 -3.92 -6.32
N VAL A 344 -18.94 -3.02 -5.82
CA VAL A 344 -19.13 -2.83 -4.38
C VAL A 344 -19.85 -4.03 -3.78
N ALA A 345 -20.91 -4.53 -4.42
CA ALA A 345 -21.59 -5.75 -3.96
C ALA A 345 -20.64 -6.94 -3.88
N PHE A 346 -19.75 -7.10 -4.87
CA PHE A 346 -18.71 -8.14 -4.82
C PHE A 346 -17.72 -7.91 -3.66
N PHE A 347 -17.29 -6.67 -3.42
CA PHE A 347 -16.38 -6.34 -2.32
C PHE A 347 -16.99 -6.72 -0.97
N LEU A 348 -18.23 -6.34 -0.73
CA LEU A 348 -18.93 -6.64 0.52
C LEU A 348 -19.12 -8.15 0.71
N ALA A 349 -19.61 -8.86 -0.31
CA ALA A 349 -19.90 -10.29 -0.21
C ALA A 349 -18.66 -11.19 -0.13
N HIS A 350 -17.52 -10.77 -0.68
CA HIS A 350 -16.33 -11.63 -0.75
C HIS A 350 -15.14 -11.10 0.05
N ILE A 351 -14.76 -9.83 -0.15
CA ILE A 351 -13.53 -9.29 0.47
C ILE A 351 -13.76 -9.00 1.96
N VAL A 352 -14.91 -8.45 2.32
CA VAL A 352 -15.28 -8.22 3.74
C VAL A 352 -15.39 -9.54 4.49
N THR A 353 -16.02 -10.56 3.90
CA THR A 353 -16.17 -11.90 4.49
C THR A 353 -14.82 -12.58 4.69
N GLU A 354 -13.90 -12.47 3.72
CA GLU A 354 -12.52 -12.98 3.87
C GLU A 354 -11.80 -12.28 5.04
N ALA A 355 -11.96 -10.96 5.17
CA ALA A 355 -11.33 -10.18 6.23
C ALA A 355 -11.86 -10.56 7.63
N LEU A 356 -13.15 -10.87 7.78
CA LEU A 356 -13.73 -11.39 9.02
C LEU A 356 -13.03 -12.67 9.48
N GLY A 357 -12.61 -13.54 8.57
CA GLY A 357 -11.87 -14.76 8.87
C GLY A 357 -10.50 -14.52 9.53
N LEU A 358 -9.99 -13.31 9.55
CA LEU A 358 -8.71 -12.96 10.16
C LEU A 358 -8.81 -12.66 11.67
N GLU A 359 -10.01 -12.53 12.23
CA GLU A 359 -10.21 -12.13 13.64
C GLU A 359 -9.47 -13.05 14.63
N ALA A 360 -9.59 -14.36 14.48
CA ALA A 360 -8.93 -15.31 15.34
C ALA A 360 -7.39 -15.18 15.29
N SER A 361 -6.83 -14.99 14.12
CA SER A 361 -5.37 -14.82 13.94
C SER A 361 -4.88 -13.48 14.48
N ALA A 362 -5.69 -12.43 14.44
CA ALA A 362 -5.36 -11.13 15.01
C ALA A 362 -5.26 -11.15 16.55
N LYS A 363 -5.95 -12.09 17.20
CA LYS A 363 -5.96 -12.29 18.66
C LYS A 363 -5.17 -13.50 19.13
N ALA A 364 -4.46 -14.22 18.25
CA ALA A 364 -3.78 -15.47 18.59
C ALA A 364 -2.61 -15.29 19.57
N GLY A 365 -2.09 -14.07 19.71
CA GLY A 365 -0.92 -13.77 20.55
C GLY A 365 0.39 -14.28 19.96
N ALA A 366 1.49 -14.07 20.68
CA ALA A 366 2.84 -14.39 20.25
C ALA A 366 3.31 -15.79 20.67
N GLY A 367 2.59 -16.48 21.54
CA GLY A 367 3.05 -17.73 22.16
C GLY A 367 3.49 -18.80 21.15
N LEU A 368 2.71 -18.98 20.05
CA LEU A 368 3.08 -19.92 18.99
C LEU A 368 4.30 -19.46 18.19
N LEU A 369 4.52 -18.15 18.04
CA LEU A 369 5.63 -17.59 17.26
C LEU A 369 6.99 -17.84 17.96
N TYR A 370 6.97 -17.94 19.29
CA TYR A 370 8.15 -18.19 20.12
C TYR A 370 8.17 -19.62 20.71
N ALA A 371 7.33 -20.51 20.20
CA ALA A 371 7.32 -21.92 20.63
C ALA A 371 8.60 -22.67 20.21
N LEU A 372 9.26 -22.20 19.17
CA LEU A 372 10.53 -22.73 18.68
C LEU A 372 11.64 -21.69 18.87
N SER A 373 12.83 -22.16 19.23
CA SER A 373 14.03 -21.35 19.16
C SER A 373 14.40 -21.02 17.69
N ALA A 374 15.28 -20.03 17.47
CA ALA A 374 15.75 -19.71 16.12
C ALA A 374 16.46 -20.90 15.44
N GLU A 375 17.13 -21.74 16.19
CA GLU A 375 17.80 -22.94 15.70
C GLU A 375 16.80 -24.02 15.30
N GLU A 376 15.76 -24.25 16.10
CA GLU A 376 14.69 -25.20 15.80
C GLU A 376 13.84 -24.74 14.59
N LEU A 377 13.60 -23.44 14.45
CA LEU A 377 12.89 -22.89 13.30
C LEU A 377 13.70 -23.03 11.99
N ALA A 378 15.03 -23.12 12.09
CA ALA A 378 15.94 -23.28 10.94
C ALA A 378 16.19 -24.77 10.57
N ALA A 379 15.75 -25.72 11.40
CA ALA A 379 15.90 -27.15 11.16
C ALA A 379 14.82 -27.69 10.21
#